data_852987593d378a891860f0a299915a8d
#
_entry.id   852987593d378a891860f0a299915a8d
#
_cell.length_a   1.000
_cell.length_b   1.000
_cell.length_c   1.000
_cell.angle_alpha   90.00
_cell.angle_beta   90.00
_cell.angle_gamma   90.00
#
_symmetry.space_group_name_H-M   'P 1'
#
loop_
_entity.id
_entity.type
_entity.pdbx_description
1 polymer ?
#
loop_
_entity_poly.entity_id
_entity_poly.type
_entity_poly.pdbx_seq_one_letter_code
_entity_poly.pdbx_strand_id
1 'polypeptide(L)'
;MTHLHVDRHPGADPVLLVHGFASNGAQTWEATGWVQALADAGRGAIVPDLRGHGGSDAPHAPEAYSPDLLAQDLVAVLDEQDVDRVDVIGYSMGSWVSLALVGMAPQRVRRAVVGGVGTVEQFGRWGVSAVQAALRDDASMLDASNPLAPLLASLRTAPGIDREALAACAAGMAQHPLPLASTVPTMLVVGDADPVAEGADEAARLLGAELVTLPKRNHVTTLSARGFKQAALPFLGASVRPS
;
A
#
# COMPACT_ATOMS: atom_id res chain seq x y z
N MET A 1 21.93 4.83 -0.38
CA MET A 1 20.72 4.16 0.10
C MET A 1 19.69 5.24 0.38
N THR A 2 18.44 5.01 0.05
CA THR A 2 17.33 5.90 0.41
C THR A 2 17.05 5.72 1.90
N HIS A 3 16.95 6.80 2.64
CA HIS A 3 16.53 6.76 4.05
C HIS A 3 15.01 6.76 4.13
N LEU A 4 14.44 5.77 4.82
CA LEU A 4 13.01 5.74 5.12
C LEU A 4 12.76 6.13 6.59
N HIS A 5 11.74 6.94 6.81
CA HIS A 5 11.16 7.10 8.13
C HIS A 5 10.39 5.84 8.51
N VAL A 6 10.61 5.32 9.71
CA VAL A 6 9.98 4.07 10.17
C VAL A 6 9.49 4.22 11.61
N ASP A 7 8.18 4.08 11.80
CA ASP A 7 7.60 3.92 13.14
C ASP A 7 7.55 2.44 13.52
N ARG A 8 8.00 2.13 14.73
CA ARG A 8 7.98 0.77 15.26
C ARG A 8 7.09 0.68 16.48
N HIS A 9 6.11 -0.22 16.41
CA HIS A 9 5.21 -0.52 17.51
C HIS A 9 5.57 -1.89 18.10
N PRO A 10 5.77 -1.97 19.44
CA PRO A 10 6.23 -3.19 20.08
C PRO A 10 5.17 -4.31 20.03
N GLY A 11 5.64 -5.54 20.02
CA GLY A 11 4.80 -6.75 20.01
C GLY A 11 5.55 -7.92 19.40
N ALA A 12 4.99 -9.13 19.53
CA ALA A 12 5.55 -10.32 18.92
C ALA A 12 5.29 -10.35 17.42
N ASP A 13 6.09 -11.10 16.66
CA ASP A 13 5.89 -11.39 15.25
C ASP A 13 5.40 -10.16 14.44
N PRO A 14 6.24 -9.14 14.24
CA PRO A 14 5.80 -7.87 13.68
C PRO A 14 5.20 -8.02 12.29
N VAL A 15 4.23 -7.15 11.98
CA VAL A 15 3.60 -7.00 10.68
C VAL A 15 4.18 -5.76 10.00
N LEU A 16 4.67 -5.90 8.78
CA LEU A 16 5.09 -4.78 7.94
C LEU A 16 3.85 -4.16 7.28
N LEU A 17 3.61 -2.87 7.50
CA LEU A 17 2.45 -2.15 7.03
C LEU A 17 2.83 -1.17 5.93
N VAL A 18 2.42 -1.43 4.69
CA VAL A 18 2.86 -0.71 3.49
C VAL A 18 1.72 0.15 2.94
N HIS A 19 1.84 1.47 3.07
CA HIS A 19 0.79 2.43 2.71
C HIS A 19 0.65 2.66 1.20
N GLY A 20 -0.45 3.31 0.80
CA GLY A 20 -0.75 3.66 -0.59
C GLY A 20 -0.14 4.99 -1.03
N PHE A 21 -0.33 5.30 -2.33
CA PHE A 21 0.09 6.55 -2.95
C PHE A 21 -0.49 7.77 -2.23
N ALA A 22 0.33 8.82 -2.11
CA ALA A 22 -0.03 10.11 -1.54
C ALA A 22 -0.54 10.06 -0.09
N SER A 23 -0.09 9.06 0.67
CA SER A 23 -0.36 8.87 2.09
C SER A 23 0.94 8.65 2.86
N ASN A 24 0.86 8.23 4.10
CA ASN A 24 1.99 7.83 4.94
C ASN A 24 1.55 6.79 5.97
N GLY A 25 2.49 6.29 6.75
CA GLY A 25 2.23 5.26 7.77
C GLY A 25 1.19 5.68 8.78
N ALA A 26 1.31 6.88 9.34
CA ALA A 26 0.39 7.39 10.35
C ALA A 26 -1.04 7.53 9.81
N GLN A 27 -1.21 8.12 8.62
CA GLN A 27 -2.54 8.31 8.01
C GLN A 27 -3.20 6.99 7.61
N THR A 28 -2.42 6.07 7.05
CA THR A 28 -2.95 4.80 6.55
C THR A 28 -3.21 3.81 7.67
N TRP A 29 -2.31 3.68 8.62
CA TRP A 29 -2.32 2.56 9.55
C TRP A 29 -2.69 2.92 10.99
N GLU A 30 -2.22 4.08 11.50
CA GLU A 30 -2.56 4.51 12.85
C GLU A 30 -3.97 5.12 12.88
N ALA A 31 -4.24 6.12 12.04
CA ALA A 31 -5.53 6.82 12.02
C ALA A 31 -6.71 5.89 11.66
N THR A 32 -6.47 4.80 10.94
CA THR A 32 -7.49 3.80 10.62
C THR A 32 -7.59 2.67 11.66
N GLY A 33 -6.76 2.71 12.71
CA GLY A 33 -6.78 1.78 13.85
C GLY A 33 -6.21 0.40 13.54
N TRP A 34 -5.35 0.25 12.54
CA TRP A 34 -4.66 -1.02 12.26
C TRP A 34 -3.58 -1.33 13.28
N VAL A 35 -2.77 -0.34 13.63
CA VAL A 35 -1.73 -0.48 14.66
C VAL A 35 -2.34 -0.93 16.00
N GLN A 36 -3.45 -0.29 16.40
CA GLN A 36 -4.15 -0.69 17.62
C GLN A 36 -4.72 -2.12 17.51
N ALA A 37 -5.31 -2.49 16.38
CA ALA A 37 -5.85 -3.84 16.19
C ALA A 37 -4.77 -4.93 16.23
N LEU A 38 -3.57 -4.65 15.73
CA LEU A 38 -2.41 -5.56 15.84
C LEU A 38 -1.93 -5.64 17.29
N ALA A 39 -1.82 -4.51 18.00
CA ALA A 39 -1.43 -4.47 19.41
C ALA A 39 -2.42 -5.25 20.29
N ASP A 40 -3.73 -5.12 20.06
CA ASP A 40 -4.77 -5.88 20.77
C ASP A 40 -4.66 -7.39 20.51
N ALA A 41 -4.13 -7.77 19.35
CA ALA A 41 -3.82 -9.16 18.98
C ALA A 41 -2.43 -9.62 19.45
N GLY A 42 -1.68 -8.79 20.20
CA GLY A 42 -0.34 -9.11 20.69
C GLY A 42 0.76 -9.03 19.63
N ARG A 43 0.48 -8.46 18.45
CA ARG A 43 1.40 -8.35 17.32
C ARG A 43 2.10 -6.98 17.33
N GLY A 44 3.38 -6.96 16.96
CA GLY A 44 4.10 -5.72 16.65
C GLY A 44 3.75 -5.18 15.25
N ALA A 45 4.14 -3.94 14.98
CA ALA A 45 4.07 -3.38 13.65
C ALA A 45 5.36 -2.62 13.29
N ILE A 46 5.73 -2.69 12.00
CA ILE A 46 6.77 -1.88 11.37
C ILE A 46 6.08 -1.07 10.29
N VAL A 47 6.14 0.25 10.40
CA VAL A 47 5.34 1.18 9.60
C VAL A 47 6.27 2.16 8.90
N PRO A 48 6.86 1.79 7.74
CA PRO A 48 7.67 2.71 6.97
C PRO A 48 6.80 3.71 6.20
N ASP A 49 7.28 4.94 6.08
CA ASP A 49 6.88 5.82 4.99
C ASP A 49 7.67 5.42 3.74
N LEU A 50 7.00 5.17 2.64
CA LEU A 50 7.68 4.83 1.38
C LEU A 50 8.45 6.03 0.84
N ARG A 51 9.53 5.81 0.06
CA ARG A 51 10.23 6.91 -0.61
C ARG A 51 9.24 7.82 -1.35
N GLY A 52 9.48 9.12 -1.34
CA GLY A 52 8.60 10.13 -1.91
C GLY A 52 7.40 10.49 -1.03
N HIS A 53 7.28 9.90 0.18
CA HIS A 53 6.12 10.06 1.06
C HIS A 53 6.56 10.33 2.51
N GLY A 54 5.71 11.04 3.23
CA GLY A 54 5.87 11.25 4.68
C GLY A 54 7.22 11.87 5.06
N GLY A 55 7.92 11.24 6.00
CA GLY A 55 9.23 11.65 6.50
C GLY A 55 10.43 11.03 5.78
N SER A 56 10.20 10.25 4.72
CA SER A 56 11.25 9.57 3.96
C SER A 56 11.88 10.46 2.89
N ASP A 57 13.07 10.06 2.40
CA ASP A 57 13.71 10.70 1.24
C ASP A 57 12.75 10.78 0.06
N ALA A 58 12.72 11.91 -0.62
CA ALA A 58 11.78 12.23 -1.67
C ALA A 58 12.45 12.62 -3.00
N PRO A 59 13.04 11.67 -3.75
CA PRO A 59 13.68 11.96 -5.03
C PRO A 59 12.64 12.42 -6.08
N HIS A 60 13.03 13.40 -6.93
CA HIS A 60 12.16 13.96 -7.96
C HIS A 60 12.34 13.31 -9.35
N ALA A 61 13.19 12.28 -9.45
CA ALA A 61 13.42 11.56 -10.69
C ALA A 61 12.50 10.33 -10.80
N PRO A 62 11.71 10.16 -11.87
CA PRO A 62 10.83 8.99 -12.04
C PRO A 62 11.55 7.66 -11.94
N GLU A 63 12.81 7.59 -12.38
CA GLU A 63 13.65 6.40 -12.36
C GLU A 63 13.97 5.92 -10.94
N ALA A 64 13.72 6.76 -9.92
CA ALA A 64 13.85 6.38 -8.52
C ALA A 64 12.64 5.56 -8.02
N TYR A 65 11.61 5.37 -8.83
CA TYR A 65 10.37 4.74 -8.41
C TYR A 65 10.01 3.55 -9.30
N SER A 66 9.99 2.38 -8.72
CA SER A 66 9.40 1.16 -9.28
C SER A 66 8.95 0.27 -8.13
N PRO A 67 8.05 -0.70 -8.36
CA PRO A 67 7.69 -1.67 -7.32
C PRO A 67 8.92 -2.36 -6.72
N ASP A 68 9.91 -2.71 -7.54
CA ASP A 68 11.13 -3.40 -7.11
C ASP A 68 12.05 -2.51 -6.29
N LEU A 69 12.25 -1.24 -6.67
CA LEU A 69 13.06 -0.30 -5.89
C LEU A 69 12.43 0.00 -4.52
N LEU A 70 11.11 0.15 -4.46
CA LEU A 70 10.42 0.34 -3.20
C LEU A 70 10.45 -0.94 -2.35
N ALA A 71 10.39 -2.12 -2.96
CA ALA A 71 10.55 -3.39 -2.27
C ALA A 71 11.98 -3.58 -1.71
N GLN A 72 13.01 -3.14 -2.43
CA GLN A 72 14.40 -3.12 -1.93
C GLN A 72 14.55 -2.25 -0.69
N ASP A 73 13.89 -1.10 -0.64
CA ASP A 73 13.87 -0.26 0.55
C ASP A 73 13.23 -0.99 1.74
N LEU A 74 12.14 -1.73 1.52
CA LEU A 74 11.51 -2.50 2.59
C LEU A 74 12.41 -3.63 3.09
N VAL A 75 13.20 -4.28 2.21
CA VAL A 75 14.21 -5.25 2.65
C VAL A 75 15.25 -4.57 3.54
N ALA A 76 15.75 -3.38 3.15
CA ALA A 76 16.69 -2.63 3.97
C ALA A 76 16.10 -2.23 5.33
N VAL A 77 14.83 -1.81 5.37
CA VAL A 77 14.12 -1.57 6.64
C VAL A 77 14.10 -2.81 7.53
N LEU A 78 13.81 -3.98 6.99
CA LEU A 78 13.81 -5.22 7.78
C LEU A 78 15.20 -5.55 8.33
N ASP A 79 16.25 -5.31 7.55
CA ASP A 79 17.64 -5.51 7.97
C ASP A 79 18.04 -4.53 9.07
N GLU A 80 17.71 -3.24 8.93
CA GLU A 80 17.97 -2.21 9.94
C GLU A 80 17.21 -2.44 11.25
N GLN A 81 16.04 -3.09 11.17
CA GLN A 81 15.21 -3.43 12.33
C GLN A 81 15.58 -4.78 12.96
N ASP A 82 16.58 -5.49 12.43
CA ASP A 82 17.00 -6.83 12.86
C ASP A 82 15.81 -7.82 12.87
N VAL A 83 15.04 -7.82 11.76
CA VAL A 83 13.87 -8.68 11.59
C VAL A 83 14.05 -9.58 10.38
N ASP A 84 14.24 -10.86 10.60
CA ASP A 84 14.44 -11.85 9.54
C ASP A 84 13.20 -12.04 8.67
N ARG A 85 12.02 -12.08 9.29
CA ARG A 85 10.79 -12.45 8.59
C ARG A 85 9.56 -11.78 9.20
N VAL A 86 8.67 -11.28 8.33
CA VAL A 86 7.41 -10.61 8.71
C VAL A 86 6.19 -11.24 8.05
N ASP A 87 5.00 -10.92 8.55
CA ASP A 87 3.80 -10.85 7.74
C ASP A 87 3.71 -9.45 7.13
N VAL A 88 3.09 -9.29 5.95
CA VAL A 88 2.94 -7.99 5.31
C VAL A 88 1.47 -7.66 5.05
N ILE A 89 1.09 -6.41 5.30
CA ILE A 89 -0.19 -5.85 4.85
C ILE A 89 0.11 -4.65 3.97
N GLY A 90 -0.31 -4.70 2.70
CA GLY A 90 -0.22 -3.58 1.78
C GLY A 90 -1.59 -3.07 1.38
N TYR A 91 -1.69 -1.77 1.06
CA TYR A 91 -2.93 -1.20 0.56
C TYR A 91 -2.69 -0.33 -0.68
N SER A 92 -3.52 -0.52 -1.74
CA SER A 92 -3.40 0.24 -2.99
C SER A 92 -1.99 0.12 -3.60
N MET A 93 -1.27 1.19 -3.88
CA MET A 93 0.13 1.14 -4.32
C MET A 93 1.00 0.28 -3.37
N GLY A 94 0.76 0.34 -2.06
CA GLY A 94 1.47 -0.50 -1.09
C GLY A 94 1.24 -2.00 -1.27
N SER A 95 0.12 -2.41 -1.89
CA SER A 95 -0.10 -3.80 -2.29
C SER A 95 0.87 -4.23 -3.40
N TRP A 96 1.11 -3.37 -4.40
CA TRP A 96 2.07 -3.66 -5.46
C TRP A 96 3.49 -3.78 -4.93
N VAL A 97 3.86 -2.87 -4.02
CA VAL A 97 5.18 -2.90 -3.36
C VAL A 97 5.31 -4.15 -2.49
N SER A 98 4.26 -4.55 -1.78
CA SER A 98 4.25 -5.79 -0.98
C SER A 98 4.37 -7.05 -1.84
N LEU A 99 3.71 -7.09 -2.99
CA LEU A 99 3.83 -8.20 -3.94
C LEU A 99 5.21 -8.25 -4.61
N ALA A 100 5.80 -7.09 -4.91
CA ALA A 100 7.19 -7.02 -5.39
C ALA A 100 8.18 -7.54 -4.31
N LEU A 101 7.96 -7.19 -3.04
CA LEU A 101 8.73 -7.73 -1.92
C LEU A 101 8.60 -9.26 -1.82
N VAL A 102 7.38 -9.80 -1.96
CA VAL A 102 7.16 -11.26 -2.00
C VAL A 102 7.90 -11.91 -3.17
N GLY A 103 7.86 -11.30 -4.35
CA GLY A 103 8.57 -11.82 -5.53
C GLY A 103 10.09 -11.79 -5.39
N MET A 104 10.62 -10.71 -4.81
CA MET A 104 12.06 -10.46 -4.66
C MET A 104 12.68 -11.25 -3.50
N ALA A 105 11.99 -11.31 -2.34
CA ALA A 105 12.51 -11.86 -1.10
C ALA A 105 11.45 -12.71 -0.37
N PRO A 106 10.94 -13.80 -0.98
CA PRO A 106 9.85 -14.60 -0.40
C PRO A 106 10.23 -15.19 0.97
N GLN A 107 11.52 -15.43 1.22
CA GLN A 107 12.02 -15.92 2.50
C GLN A 107 11.84 -14.89 3.64
N ARG A 108 11.66 -13.60 3.32
CA ARG A 108 11.44 -12.53 4.31
C ARG A 108 9.96 -12.35 4.67
N VAL A 109 9.04 -13.01 3.93
CA VAL A 109 7.59 -12.87 4.12
C VAL A 109 6.95 -14.20 4.49
N ARG A 110 6.19 -14.24 5.59
CA ARG A 110 5.42 -15.44 6.00
C ARG A 110 4.09 -15.52 5.26
N ARG A 111 3.34 -14.43 5.26
CA ARG A 111 2.02 -14.29 4.63
C ARG A 111 1.86 -12.86 4.14
N ALA A 112 1.09 -12.67 3.09
CA ALA A 112 0.78 -11.37 2.53
C ALA A 112 -0.73 -11.12 2.54
N VAL A 113 -1.14 -9.95 3.02
CA VAL A 113 -2.48 -9.43 2.83
C VAL A 113 -2.36 -8.19 1.97
N VAL A 114 -3.03 -8.17 0.83
CA VAL A 114 -3.04 -7.04 -0.09
C VAL A 114 -4.47 -6.53 -0.25
N GLY A 115 -4.65 -5.22 -0.29
CA GLY A 115 -5.98 -4.64 -0.39
C GLY A 115 -6.08 -3.52 -1.41
N GLY A 116 -7.30 -3.32 -1.95
CA GLY A 116 -7.59 -2.21 -2.86
C GLY A 116 -6.82 -2.27 -4.18
N VAL A 117 -6.66 -3.46 -4.76
CA VAL A 117 -6.00 -3.67 -6.06
C VAL A 117 -6.76 -4.70 -6.88
N GLY A 118 -6.62 -4.59 -8.20
CA GLY A 118 -7.09 -5.55 -9.20
C GLY A 118 -6.00 -5.83 -10.23
N THR A 119 -6.39 -6.07 -11.48
CA THR A 119 -5.46 -6.35 -12.59
C THR A 119 -5.04 -5.10 -13.38
N VAL A 120 -5.59 -3.94 -13.06
CA VAL A 120 -5.35 -2.71 -13.83
C VAL A 120 -4.31 -1.83 -13.13
N GLU A 121 -3.25 -1.48 -13.87
CA GLU A 121 -2.29 -0.47 -13.43
C GLU A 121 -2.95 0.92 -13.52
N GLN A 122 -3.08 1.59 -12.38
CA GLN A 122 -3.93 2.76 -12.28
C GLN A 122 -3.25 4.06 -12.73
N PHE A 123 -1.96 4.24 -12.50
CA PHE A 123 -1.28 5.50 -12.85
C PHE A 123 -1.24 5.73 -14.36
N GLY A 124 -0.94 4.69 -15.14
CA GLY A 124 -1.02 4.76 -16.59
C GLY A 124 -2.45 4.96 -17.09
N ARG A 125 -3.42 4.26 -16.46
CA ARG A 125 -4.85 4.40 -16.80
C ARG A 125 -5.37 5.82 -16.54
N TRP A 126 -4.97 6.45 -15.44
CA TRP A 126 -5.39 7.82 -15.13
C TRP A 126 -4.68 8.88 -15.96
N GLY A 127 -3.63 8.49 -16.68
CA GLY A 127 -2.78 9.38 -17.46
C GLY A 127 -1.75 10.08 -16.58
N VAL A 128 -0.51 9.63 -16.66
CA VAL A 128 0.60 10.19 -15.86
C VAL A 128 0.66 11.71 -15.94
N SER A 129 0.51 12.27 -17.16
CA SER A 129 0.54 13.74 -17.36
C SER A 129 -0.61 14.45 -16.64
N ALA A 130 -1.80 13.83 -16.59
CA ALA A 130 -2.94 14.40 -15.87
C ALA A 130 -2.74 14.36 -14.35
N VAL A 131 -2.19 13.27 -13.83
CA VAL A 131 -1.83 13.16 -12.39
C VAL A 131 -0.76 14.21 -12.03
N GLN A 132 0.29 14.32 -12.84
CA GLN A 132 1.36 15.30 -12.64
C GLN A 132 0.85 16.75 -12.69
N ALA A 133 0.02 17.10 -13.69
CA ALA A 133 -0.58 18.41 -13.80
C ALA A 133 -1.45 18.75 -12.59
N ALA A 134 -2.27 17.80 -12.15
CA ALA A 134 -3.12 17.97 -10.97
C ALA A 134 -2.32 18.21 -9.68
N LEU A 135 -1.20 17.53 -9.51
CA LEU A 135 -0.30 17.75 -8.37
C LEU A 135 0.41 19.12 -8.44
N ARG A 136 0.67 19.63 -9.65
CA ARG A 136 1.37 20.90 -9.92
C ARG A 136 0.44 22.11 -10.10
N ASP A 137 -0.81 22.05 -9.68
CA ASP A 137 -1.81 23.12 -9.71
C ASP A 137 -2.70 23.24 -10.96
N ASP A 138 -2.63 22.31 -11.91
CA ASP A 138 -3.55 22.25 -13.04
C ASP A 138 -4.50 21.04 -12.97
N ALA A 139 -5.55 21.16 -12.17
CA ALA A 139 -6.58 20.13 -12.06
C ALA A 139 -7.50 20.03 -13.29
N SER A 140 -7.38 20.95 -14.27
CA SER A 140 -8.21 20.94 -15.48
C SER A 140 -7.96 19.72 -16.37
N MET A 141 -6.80 19.11 -16.24
CA MET A 141 -6.41 17.88 -16.96
C MET A 141 -6.99 16.60 -16.38
N LEU A 142 -7.55 16.64 -15.16
CA LEU A 142 -8.18 15.48 -14.56
C LEU A 142 -9.63 15.36 -15.01
N ASP A 143 -9.98 14.22 -15.57
CA ASP A 143 -11.38 13.87 -15.76
C ASP A 143 -12.08 13.84 -14.39
N ALA A 144 -13.23 14.51 -14.26
CA ALA A 144 -14.01 14.52 -13.04
C ALA A 144 -14.49 13.13 -12.61
N SER A 145 -14.52 12.17 -13.54
CA SER A 145 -14.80 10.75 -13.26
C SER A 145 -13.59 9.99 -12.69
N ASN A 146 -12.38 10.60 -12.68
CA ASN A 146 -11.20 9.97 -12.12
C ASN A 146 -11.36 9.79 -10.60
N PRO A 147 -11.33 8.56 -10.08
CA PRO A 147 -11.55 8.29 -8.65
C PRO A 147 -10.51 8.93 -7.73
N LEU A 148 -9.34 9.33 -8.25
CA LEU A 148 -8.32 10.08 -7.52
C LEU A 148 -8.52 11.59 -7.54
N ALA A 149 -9.39 12.15 -8.37
CA ALA A 149 -9.53 13.59 -8.49
C ALA A 149 -9.76 14.28 -7.13
N PRO A 150 -10.62 13.79 -6.22
CA PRO A 150 -10.79 14.38 -4.90
C PRO A 150 -9.52 14.28 -4.02
N LEU A 151 -8.79 13.17 -4.10
CA LEU A 151 -7.54 12.98 -3.37
C LEU A 151 -6.48 13.98 -3.89
N LEU A 152 -6.23 14.02 -5.18
CA LEU A 152 -5.24 14.92 -5.79
C LEU A 152 -5.57 16.38 -5.51
N ALA A 153 -6.85 16.77 -5.53
CA ALA A 153 -7.28 18.09 -5.16
C ALA A 153 -6.94 18.43 -3.69
N SER A 154 -7.12 17.49 -2.76
CA SER A 154 -6.77 17.68 -1.34
C SER A 154 -5.27 17.82 -1.10
N LEU A 155 -4.45 17.14 -1.89
CA LEU A 155 -2.98 17.18 -1.77
C LEU A 155 -2.38 18.52 -2.18
N ARG A 156 -3.07 19.30 -3.02
CA ARG A 156 -2.60 20.61 -3.47
C ARG A 156 -2.40 21.61 -2.32
N THR A 157 -3.19 21.48 -1.27
CA THR A 157 -3.16 22.39 -0.12
C THR A 157 -2.64 21.74 1.16
N ALA A 158 -2.37 20.43 1.13
CA ALA A 158 -1.90 19.71 2.30
C ALA A 158 -0.45 20.13 2.65
N PRO A 159 -0.17 20.52 3.89
CA PRO A 159 1.18 20.90 4.30
C PRO A 159 2.10 19.67 4.35
N GLY A 160 3.39 19.89 4.07
CA GLY A 160 4.43 18.86 4.20
C GLY A 160 4.43 17.77 3.11
N ILE A 161 3.64 17.93 2.05
CA ILE A 161 3.63 17.00 0.91
C ILE A 161 4.60 17.49 -0.18
N ASP A 162 5.55 16.64 -0.56
CA ASP A 162 6.40 16.86 -1.73
C ASP A 162 5.68 16.42 -3.01
N ARG A 163 5.03 17.38 -3.68
CA ARG A 163 4.23 17.14 -4.88
C ARG A 163 5.07 16.72 -6.08
N GLU A 164 6.32 17.19 -6.17
CA GLU A 164 7.23 16.79 -7.23
C GLU A 164 7.67 15.33 -7.06
N ALA A 165 7.94 14.90 -5.83
CA ALA A 165 8.23 13.50 -5.54
C ALA A 165 7.02 12.59 -5.84
N LEU A 166 5.80 13.02 -5.49
CA LEU A 166 4.58 12.27 -5.83
C LEU A 166 4.37 12.20 -7.36
N ALA A 167 4.63 13.29 -8.08
CA ALA A 167 4.54 13.31 -9.54
C ALA A 167 5.57 12.38 -10.18
N ALA A 168 6.80 12.34 -9.65
CA ALA A 168 7.84 11.42 -10.06
C ALA A 168 7.47 9.95 -9.73
N CYS A 169 6.93 9.72 -8.54
CA CYS A 169 6.46 8.39 -8.12
C CYS A 169 5.38 7.84 -9.07
N ALA A 170 4.35 8.63 -9.37
CA ALA A 170 3.29 8.22 -10.30
C ALA A 170 3.86 7.89 -11.69
N ALA A 171 4.78 8.71 -12.19
CA ALA A 171 5.42 8.50 -13.48
C ALA A 171 6.32 7.27 -13.51
N GLY A 172 7.07 7.02 -12.47
CA GLY A 172 7.94 5.84 -12.35
C GLY A 172 7.13 4.56 -12.23
N MET A 173 6.17 4.52 -11.30
CA MET A 173 5.33 3.34 -11.08
C MET A 173 4.54 2.92 -12.33
N ALA A 174 4.05 3.88 -13.13
CA ALA A 174 3.31 3.62 -14.37
C ALA A 174 4.13 2.92 -15.46
N GLN A 175 5.45 2.89 -15.36
CA GLN A 175 6.34 2.23 -16.33
C GLN A 175 6.51 0.73 -16.08
N HIS A 176 5.94 0.21 -15.00
CA HIS A 176 6.14 -1.16 -14.57
C HIS A 176 4.81 -1.94 -14.51
N PRO A 177 4.81 -3.21 -14.92
CA PRO A 177 3.63 -4.06 -14.78
C PRO A 177 3.34 -4.34 -13.30
N LEU A 178 2.08 -4.66 -13.02
CA LEU A 178 1.69 -5.11 -11.68
C LEU A 178 2.34 -6.46 -11.36
N PRO A 179 2.97 -6.63 -10.18
CA PRO A 179 3.59 -7.88 -9.77
C PRO A 179 2.53 -8.89 -9.28
N LEU A 180 1.67 -9.38 -10.18
CA LEU A 180 0.55 -10.28 -9.86
C LEU A 180 1.01 -11.75 -9.75
N ALA A 181 2.01 -12.00 -8.90
CA ALA A 181 2.46 -13.33 -8.55
C ALA A 181 2.80 -13.41 -7.05
N SER A 182 2.49 -14.52 -6.43
CA SER A 182 2.87 -14.78 -5.04
C SER A 182 3.31 -16.23 -4.84
N THR A 183 4.35 -16.42 -4.05
CA THR A 183 4.85 -17.74 -3.62
C THR A 183 4.61 -18.00 -2.13
N VAL A 184 3.96 -17.07 -1.44
CA VAL A 184 3.55 -17.20 -0.04
C VAL A 184 2.03 -17.20 0.08
N PRO A 185 1.44 -17.72 1.15
CA PRO A 185 0.01 -17.60 1.38
C PRO A 185 -0.43 -16.14 1.30
N THR A 186 -1.39 -15.83 0.42
CA THR A 186 -1.83 -14.48 0.13
C THR A 186 -3.35 -14.35 0.26
N MET A 187 -3.80 -13.23 0.80
CA MET A 187 -5.20 -12.82 0.83
C MET A 187 -5.35 -11.48 0.10
N LEU A 188 -6.36 -11.37 -0.76
CA LEU A 188 -6.76 -10.12 -1.40
C LEU A 188 -8.08 -9.62 -0.80
N VAL A 189 -8.11 -8.38 -0.32
CA VAL A 189 -9.31 -7.76 0.26
C VAL A 189 -9.71 -6.53 -0.54
N VAL A 190 -10.94 -6.50 -1.03
CA VAL A 190 -11.46 -5.39 -1.86
C VAL A 190 -12.85 -4.96 -1.41
N GLY A 191 -13.25 -3.74 -1.74
CA GLY A 191 -14.63 -3.29 -1.64
C GLY A 191 -15.38 -3.56 -2.95
N ASP A 192 -16.65 -3.92 -2.88
CA ASP A 192 -17.49 -4.15 -4.08
C ASP A 192 -17.79 -2.88 -4.89
N ALA A 193 -17.56 -1.71 -4.27
CA ALA A 193 -17.69 -0.39 -4.90
C ALA A 193 -16.32 0.31 -5.10
N ASP A 194 -15.22 -0.46 -5.11
CA ASP A 194 -13.87 0.07 -5.30
C ASP A 194 -13.47 0.04 -6.79
N PRO A 195 -13.44 1.19 -7.49
CA PRO A 195 -13.07 1.22 -8.90
C PRO A 195 -11.59 0.93 -9.16
N VAL A 196 -10.73 1.03 -8.12
CA VAL A 196 -9.29 0.70 -8.23
C VAL A 196 -9.08 -0.82 -8.23
N ALA A 197 -10.02 -1.57 -7.66
CA ALA A 197 -9.97 -3.02 -7.58
C ALA A 197 -10.59 -3.74 -8.79
N GLU A 198 -10.69 -3.08 -9.95
CA GLU A 198 -11.16 -3.69 -11.18
C GLU A 198 -10.34 -4.93 -11.53
N GLY A 199 -11.02 -6.06 -11.79
CA GLY A 199 -10.37 -7.35 -12.05
C GLY A 199 -9.85 -8.07 -10.81
N ALA A 200 -10.38 -7.79 -9.61
CA ALA A 200 -9.94 -8.42 -8.36
C ALA A 200 -10.07 -9.95 -8.36
N ASP A 201 -11.12 -10.51 -8.97
CA ASP A 201 -11.27 -11.97 -9.11
C ASP A 201 -10.11 -12.58 -9.90
N GLU A 202 -9.74 -11.96 -11.01
CA GLU A 202 -8.62 -12.40 -11.82
C GLU A 202 -7.28 -12.17 -11.12
N ALA A 203 -7.11 -11.06 -10.42
CA ALA A 203 -5.93 -10.81 -9.59
C ALA A 203 -5.78 -11.88 -8.50
N ALA A 204 -6.84 -12.23 -7.80
CA ALA A 204 -6.84 -13.28 -6.80
C ALA A 204 -6.45 -14.65 -7.41
N ARG A 205 -7.00 -14.96 -8.60
CA ARG A 205 -6.66 -16.20 -9.32
C ARG A 205 -5.19 -16.24 -9.71
N LEU A 206 -4.62 -15.15 -10.23
CA LEU A 206 -3.21 -15.06 -10.60
C LEU A 206 -2.27 -15.18 -9.40
N LEU A 207 -2.67 -14.59 -8.27
CA LEU A 207 -1.93 -14.65 -7.01
C LEU A 207 -2.09 -15.98 -6.26
N GLY A 208 -3.05 -16.84 -6.64
CA GLY A 208 -3.46 -17.97 -5.82
C GLY A 208 -3.99 -17.52 -4.44
N ALA A 209 -4.59 -16.34 -4.37
CA ALA A 209 -5.00 -15.69 -3.13
C ALA A 209 -6.43 -16.02 -2.73
N GLU A 210 -6.69 -16.06 -1.42
CA GLU A 210 -8.05 -15.98 -0.89
C GLU A 210 -8.62 -14.58 -1.16
N LEU A 211 -9.78 -14.49 -1.83
CA LEU A 211 -10.46 -13.23 -2.11
C LEU A 211 -11.55 -12.95 -1.06
N VAL A 212 -11.50 -11.76 -0.47
CA VAL A 212 -12.53 -11.24 0.43
C VAL A 212 -13.10 -9.96 -0.15
N THR A 213 -14.37 -9.96 -0.49
CA THR A 213 -15.08 -8.77 -1.00
C THR A 213 -15.96 -8.18 0.09
N LEU A 214 -15.75 -6.92 0.43
CA LEU A 214 -16.49 -6.20 1.47
C LEU A 214 -17.66 -5.41 0.86
N PRO A 215 -18.89 -5.66 1.29
CA PRO A 215 -20.06 -5.02 0.70
C PRO A 215 -20.12 -3.53 1.03
N LYS A 216 -20.53 -2.72 0.05
CA LYS A 216 -20.74 -1.27 0.15
C LYS A 216 -19.49 -0.51 0.60
N ARG A 217 -18.30 -0.97 0.17
CA ARG A 217 -17.03 -0.32 0.46
C ARG A 217 -16.37 0.15 -0.84
N ASN A 218 -15.94 1.39 -0.83
CA ASN A 218 -15.07 1.96 -1.87
C ASN A 218 -13.60 1.88 -1.46
N HIS A 219 -12.70 2.41 -2.28
CA HIS A 219 -11.26 2.39 -2.04
C HIS A 219 -10.84 2.91 -0.65
N VAL A 220 -11.42 4.03 -0.22
CA VAL A 220 -11.08 4.65 1.07
C VAL A 220 -11.71 3.89 2.25
N THR A 221 -12.98 3.54 2.14
CA THR A 221 -13.73 2.93 3.24
C THR A 221 -13.43 1.44 3.44
N THR A 222 -12.83 0.77 2.47
CA THR A 222 -12.32 -0.60 2.61
C THR A 222 -11.20 -0.68 3.63
N LEU A 223 -10.21 0.22 3.57
CA LEU A 223 -9.04 0.22 4.44
C LEU A 223 -9.41 0.28 5.94
N SER A 224 -10.36 1.14 6.30
CA SER A 224 -10.79 1.32 7.69
C SER A 224 -11.88 0.34 8.14
N ALA A 225 -12.39 -0.50 7.23
CA ALA A 225 -13.51 -1.39 7.52
C ALA A 225 -13.14 -2.45 8.58
N ARG A 226 -14.06 -2.64 9.55
CA ARG A 226 -13.93 -3.72 10.53
C ARG A 226 -13.80 -5.09 9.85
N GLY A 227 -14.54 -5.31 8.75
CA GLY A 227 -14.51 -6.57 7.99
C GLY A 227 -13.12 -6.88 7.42
N PHE A 228 -12.34 -5.86 7.03
CA PHE A 228 -10.97 -6.08 6.58
C PHE A 228 -10.09 -6.63 7.71
N LYS A 229 -10.13 -5.99 8.87
CA LYS A 229 -9.38 -6.45 10.06
C LYS A 229 -9.81 -7.84 10.51
N GLN A 230 -11.11 -8.12 10.48
CA GLN A 230 -11.66 -9.44 10.84
C GLN A 230 -11.24 -10.56 9.88
N ALA A 231 -11.01 -10.27 8.60
CA ALA A 231 -10.47 -11.23 7.66
C ALA A 231 -8.94 -11.38 7.80
N ALA A 232 -8.22 -10.26 7.82
CA ALA A 232 -6.76 -10.26 7.78
C ALA A 232 -6.10 -10.79 9.05
N LEU A 233 -6.57 -10.40 10.25
CA LEU A 233 -5.90 -10.78 11.50
C LEU A 233 -5.87 -12.31 11.73
N PRO A 234 -6.98 -13.06 11.57
CA PRO A 234 -6.94 -14.53 11.66
C PRO A 234 -6.06 -15.17 10.58
N PHE A 235 -6.12 -14.65 9.34
CA PHE A 235 -5.27 -15.14 8.26
C PHE A 235 -3.78 -15.00 8.59
N LEU A 236 -3.37 -13.93 9.27
CA LEU A 236 -2.00 -13.71 9.74
C LEU A 236 -1.68 -14.53 11.03
N GLY A 237 -2.58 -15.36 11.50
CA GLY A 237 -2.41 -16.16 12.71
C GLY A 237 -2.50 -15.33 14.00
N ALA A 238 -3.06 -14.14 13.94
CA ALA A 238 -3.32 -13.31 15.11
C ALA A 238 -4.60 -13.77 15.83
N SER A 239 -4.52 -13.97 17.14
CA SER A 239 -5.69 -14.33 17.94
C SER A 239 -6.59 -13.10 18.10
N VAL A 240 -7.76 -13.09 17.47
CA VAL A 240 -8.76 -12.05 17.70
C VAL A 240 -9.43 -12.32 19.05
N ARG A 241 -9.25 -11.43 20.01
CA ARG A 241 -10.05 -11.50 21.25
C ARG A 241 -11.51 -11.20 20.90
N PRO A 242 -12.45 -12.06 21.33
CA PRO A 242 -13.86 -11.74 21.19
C PRO A 242 -14.18 -10.45 21.97
N SER A 243 -14.79 -9.49 21.29
CA SER A 243 -15.28 -8.23 21.84
C SER A 243 -16.60 -8.41 22.56
#